data_dca327314288f2da912efcab2d75fa68
#
_entry.id   dca327314288f2da912efcab2d75fa68
#
_cell.length_a   1.000
_cell.length_b   1.000
_cell.length_c   1.000
_cell.angle_alpha   90.00
_cell.angle_beta   90.00
_cell.angle_gamma   90.00
#
_symmetry.space_group_name_H-M   'P 1'
#
loop_
_entity.id
_entity.type
_entity.pdbx_description
1 polymer ?
#
loop_
_entity_poly.entity_id
_entity_poly.type
_entity_poly.pdbx_seq_one_letter_code
_entity_poly.pdbx_strand_id
1 'polypeptide(L)'
;VLTRPAVEAGERLGFLPGDLVQKIDPYLRPLYDALYELMGFEKVQKAFERSALEIAPLAFMRGRTLNNAFIILDEAQNTTPEQMKMFLTRIGFGAKAVITGDVSQIDLPKGQSSGLIEAERILKRVQGIAHVRFSSADVVRHPLIARIVDAYDAAGSAARRGQDRA
;
A
#
# COMPACT_ATOMS: atom_id res chain seq x y z
N VAL A 1 4.21 -13.30 -1.09
CA VAL A 1 4.73 -12.15 -1.85
C VAL A 1 4.16 -10.89 -1.24
N LEU A 2 5.04 -9.95 -0.88
CA LEU A 2 4.66 -8.62 -0.43
C LEU A 2 5.05 -7.63 -1.53
N THR A 3 4.13 -6.75 -1.86
CA THR A 3 4.35 -5.74 -2.90
C THR A 3 3.73 -4.40 -2.51
N ARG A 4 4.33 -3.33 -3.03
CA ARG A 4 3.91 -1.96 -2.76
C ARG A 4 4.11 -1.13 -4.03
N PRO A 5 3.21 -0.18 -4.36
CA PRO A 5 3.48 0.78 -5.41
C PRO A 5 4.66 1.67 -4.98
N ALA A 6 5.60 1.88 -5.87
CA ALA A 6 6.59 2.94 -5.70
C ALA A 6 5.94 4.25 -6.15
N VAL A 7 5.56 5.09 -5.21
CA VAL A 7 5.00 6.41 -5.50
C VAL A 7 6.10 7.45 -5.34
N GLU A 8 6.31 8.20 -6.39
CA GLU A 8 7.21 9.35 -6.37
C GLU A 8 6.48 10.52 -5.66
N ALA A 9 6.75 10.68 -4.37
CA ALA A 9 6.34 11.89 -3.64
C ALA A 9 7.14 13.10 -4.16
N GLY A 10 6.78 13.62 -5.34
CA GLY A 10 7.40 14.81 -5.93
C GLY A 10 8.78 14.62 -6.56
N GLU A 11 9.46 13.53 -6.33
CA GLU A 11 10.78 13.22 -6.91
C GLU A 11 10.66 12.10 -7.94
N ARG A 12 11.09 12.36 -9.16
CA ARG A 12 11.15 11.32 -10.19
C ARG A 12 12.29 10.35 -9.86
N LEU A 13 11.99 9.05 -9.75
CA LEU A 13 12.96 7.96 -9.51
C LEU A 13 14.22 8.08 -10.41
N GLY A 14 14.08 8.70 -11.58
CA GLY A 14 15.18 8.97 -12.51
C GLY A 14 16.25 9.93 -11.98
N PHE A 15 15.97 10.79 -11.01
CA PHE A 15 16.92 11.79 -10.47
C PHE A 15 17.65 11.32 -9.21
N LEU A 16 17.25 10.22 -8.58
CA LEU A 16 17.95 9.68 -7.43
C LEU A 16 19.26 8.99 -7.88
N PRO A 17 20.39 9.20 -7.17
CA PRO A 17 21.63 8.46 -7.43
C PRO A 17 21.48 6.98 -7.09
N GLY A 18 22.16 6.12 -7.81
CA GLY A 18 22.15 4.67 -7.60
C GLY A 18 21.41 3.87 -8.67
N ASP A 19 21.51 2.56 -8.57
CA ASP A 19 20.77 1.65 -9.45
C ASP A 19 19.26 1.57 -9.06
N LEU A 20 18.47 0.91 -9.90
CA LEU A 20 17.02 0.82 -9.69
C LEU A 20 16.67 0.16 -8.34
N VAL A 21 17.45 -0.82 -7.89
CA VAL A 21 17.23 -1.53 -6.63
C VAL A 21 17.44 -0.59 -5.45
N GLN A 22 18.54 0.18 -5.46
CA GLN A 22 18.84 1.16 -4.41
C GLN A 22 17.79 2.26 -4.32
N LYS A 23 17.20 2.66 -5.45
CA LYS A 23 16.13 3.67 -5.50
C LYS A 23 14.80 3.18 -4.93
N ILE A 24 14.52 1.90 -5.04
CA ILE A 24 13.26 1.29 -4.62
C ILE A 24 13.31 0.82 -3.16
N ASP A 25 14.47 0.51 -2.64
CA ASP A 25 14.65 -0.02 -1.27
C ASP A 25 13.96 0.83 -0.18
N PRO A 26 14.04 2.16 -0.18
CA PRO A 26 13.34 2.98 0.82
C PRO A 26 11.81 2.77 0.86
N TYR A 27 11.19 2.50 -0.28
CA TYR A 27 9.73 2.26 -0.36
C TYR A 27 9.33 0.90 0.18
N LEU A 28 10.25 -0.08 0.15
CA LEU A 28 10.01 -1.42 0.66
C LEU A 28 10.41 -1.57 2.13
N ARG A 29 11.19 -0.65 2.67
CA ARG A 29 11.71 -0.72 4.03
C ARG A 29 10.64 -0.93 5.11
N PRO A 30 9.47 -0.25 5.07
CA PRO A 30 8.41 -0.50 6.04
C PRO A 30 7.90 -1.95 6.05
N LEU A 31 7.97 -2.65 4.91
CA LEU A 31 7.60 -4.06 4.83
C LEU A 31 8.64 -4.95 5.52
N TYR A 32 9.93 -4.64 5.36
CA TYR A 32 10.99 -5.35 6.07
C TYR A 32 10.89 -5.14 7.58
N ASP A 33 10.69 -3.89 8.02
CA ASP A 33 10.59 -3.56 9.43
C ASP A 33 9.42 -4.31 10.09
N ALA A 34 8.25 -4.32 9.46
CA ALA A 34 7.09 -5.08 9.94
C ALA A 34 7.34 -6.59 10.01
N LEU A 35 8.02 -7.16 9.01
CA LEU A 35 8.38 -8.58 9.03
C LEU A 35 9.35 -8.91 10.15
N TYR A 36 10.38 -8.09 10.36
CA TYR A 36 11.36 -8.29 11.44
C TYR A 36 10.71 -8.18 12.81
N GLU A 37 9.79 -7.24 12.98
CA GLU A 37 9.04 -7.08 14.23
C GLU A 37 8.13 -8.30 14.50
N LEU A 38 7.39 -8.76 13.50
CA LEU A 38 6.39 -9.83 13.66
C LEU A 38 6.99 -11.23 13.72
N MET A 39 8.04 -11.50 12.96
CA MET A 39 8.58 -12.85 12.78
C MET A 39 9.97 -13.03 13.39
N GLY A 40 10.70 -11.94 13.61
CA GLY A 40 12.09 -11.94 14.00
C GLY A 40 13.05 -12.12 12.83
N PHE A 41 14.24 -11.53 12.95
CA PHE A 41 15.24 -11.44 11.88
C PHE A 41 15.62 -12.80 11.29
N GLU A 42 15.93 -13.78 12.13
CA GLU A 42 16.38 -15.11 11.65
C GLU A 42 15.34 -15.85 10.81
N LYS A 43 14.04 -15.77 11.19
CA LYS A 43 12.98 -16.46 10.44
C LYS A 43 12.75 -15.79 9.09
N VAL A 44 12.80 -14.46 9.07
CA VAL A 44 12.67 -13.69 7.83
C VAL A 44 13.82 -14.03 6.89
N GLN A 45 15.07 -14.06 7.39
CA GLN A 45 16.23 -14.41 6.60
C GLN A 45 16.11 -15.81 5.98
N LYS A 46 15.75 -16.82 6.80
CA LYS A 46 15.53 -18.18 6.32
C LYS A 46 14.39 -18.29 5.31
N ALA A 47 13.36 -17.46 5.43
CA ALA A 47 12.25 -17.43 4.48
C ALA A 47 12.69 -16.86 3.11
N PHE A 48 13.54 -15.84 3.08
CA PHE A 48 14.14 -15.33 1.84
C PHE A 48 15.08 -16.36 1.20
N GLU A 49 15.98 -16.97 1.97
CA GLU A 49 16.92 -18.00 1.47
C GLU A 49 16.22 -19.17 0.80
N ARG A 50 15.04 -19.54 1.31
CA ARG A 50 14.21 -20.62 0.76
C ARG A 50 13.26 -20.17 -0.34
N SER A 51 13.32 -18.90 -0.73
CA SER A 51 12.37 -18.28 -1.67
C SER A 51 10.89 -18.43 -1.23
N ALA A 52 10.66 -18.63 0.07
CA ALA A 52 9.31 -18.69 0.65
C ALA A 52 8.72 -17.28 0.88
N LEU A 53 9.58 -16.26 0.91
CA LEU A 53 9.21 -14.86 1.04
C LEU A 53 9.86 -14.06 -0.09
N GLU A 54 9.08 -13.19 -0.70
CA GLU A 54 9.51 -12.24 -1.71
C GLU A 54 8.94 -10.86 -1.39
N ILE A 55 9.77 -9.82 -1.44
CA ILE A 55 9.33 -8.42 -1.42
C ILE A 55 9.78 -7.78 -2.71
N ALA A 56 8.85 -7.19 -3.45
CA ALA A 56 9.15 -6.57 -4.72
C ALA A 56 8.20 -5.40 -5.02
N PRO A 57 8.64 -4.38 -5.77
CA PRO A 57 7.77 -3.32 -6.24
C PRO A 57 6.63 -3.86 -7.09
N LEU A 58 5.49 -3.18 -7.05
CA LEU A 58 4.32 -3.55 -7.84
C LEU A 58 4.63 -3.67 -9.34
N ALA A 59 5.49 -2.81 -9.88
CA ALA A 59 5.88 -2.84 -11.29
C ALA A 59 6.50 -4.18 -11.72
N PHE A 60 7.16 -4.90 -10.80
CA PHE A 60 7.80 -6.20 -11.06
C PHE A 60 6.82 -7.36 -11.09
N MET A 61 5.56 -7.12 -10.77
CA MET A 61 4.50 -8.12 -10.90
C MET A 61 4.01 -8.29 -12.34
N ARG A 62 4.32 -7.34 -13.23
CA ARG A 62 3.91 -7.39 -14.64
C ARG A 62 4.43 -8.66 -15.34
N GLY A 63 3.55 -9.34 -16.09
CA GLY A 63 3.90 -10.55 -16.83
C GLY A 63 4.02 -11.82 -15.98
N ARG A 64 3.80 -11.74 -14.67
CA ARG A 64 3.85 -12.90 -13.76
C ARG A 64 2.45 -13.52 -13.58
N THR A 65 2.42 -14.77 -13.12
CA THR A 65 1.24 -15.43 -12.56
C THR A 65 1.63 -16.00 -11.20
N LEU A 66 0.97 -15.53 -10.15
CA LEU A 66 1.30 -15.86 -8.76
C LEU A 66 0.41 -17.02 -8.29
N ASN A 67 0.80 -18.26 -8.58
CA ASN A 67 0.10 -19.46 -8.17
C ASN A 67 0.52 -19.88 -6.76
N ASN A 68 -0.42 -20.49 -6.00
CA ASN A 68 -0.17 -21.06 -4.67
C ASN A 68 0.55 -20.08 -3.72
N ALA A 69 0.21 -18.80 -3.80
CA ALA A 69 0.89 -17.74 -3.10
C ALA A 69 -0.08 -16.98 -2.17
N PHE A 70 0.43 -16.56 -1.02
CA PHE A 70 -0.20 -15.52 -0.22
C PHE A 70 0.40 -14.18 -0.64
N ILE A 71 -0.43 -13.27 -1.10
CA ILE A 71 0.00 -12.02 -1.72
C ILE A 71 -0.54 -10.85 -0.91
N ILE A 72 0.30 -9.90 -0.55
CA ILE A 72 -0.12 -8.66 0.09
C ILE A 72 0.30 -7.50 -0.81
N LEU A 73 -0.68 -6.69 -1.21
CA LEU A 73 -0.44 -5.38 -1.83
C LEU A 73 -0.74 -4.31 -0.78
N ASP A 74 0.30 -3.65 -0.31
CA ASP A 74 0.22 -2.57 0.66
C ASP A 74 0.21 -1.19 -0.02
N GLU A 75 -0.35 -0.16 0.64
CA GLU A 75 -0.50 1.21 0.13
C GLU A 75 -1.21 1.29 -1.23
N ALA A 76 -2.20 0.43 -1.42
CA ALA A 76 -2.87 0.25 -2.70
C ALA A 76 -3.66 1.50 -3.17
N GLN A 77 -3.98 2.44 -2.29
CA GLN A 77 -4.58 3.73 -2.67
C GLN A 77 -3.68 4.52 -3.62
N ASN A 78 -2.39 4.25 -3.61
CA ASN A 78 -1.37 4.87 -4.46
C ASN A 78 -1.13 4.13 -5.78
N THR A 79 -1.99 3.20 -6.16
CA THR A 79 -2.02 2.61 -7.49
C THR A 79 -2.91 3.42 -8.43
N THR A 80 -2.56 3.46 -9.72
CA THR A 80 -3.53 3.86 -10.75
C THR A 80 -4.51 2.72 -11.04
N PRO A 81 -5.66 2.98 -11.70
CA PRO A 81 -6.59 1.94 -12.15
C PRO A 81 -5.92 0.84 -12.98
N GLU A 82 -5.01 1.22 -13.88
CA GLU A 82 -4.27 0.30 -14.73
C GLU A 82 -3.31 -0.58 -13.93
N GLN A 83 -2.62 0.00 -12.93
CA GLN A 83 -1.72 -0.73 -12.04
C GLN A 83 -2.51 -1.72 -11.17
N MET A 84 -3.64 -1.30 -10.61
CA MET A 84 -4.52 -2.17 -9.83
C MET A 84 -5.05 -3.32 -10.70
N LYS A 85 -5.57 -3.06 -11.89
CA LYS A 85 -6.02 -4.08 -12.83
C LYS A 85 -4.88 -5.02 -13.22
N MET A 86 -3.70 -4.48 -13.52
CA MET A 86 -2.50 -5.27 -13.81
C MET A 86 -2.20 -6.23 -12.66
N PHE A 87 -2.20 -5.76 -11.42
CA PHE A 87 -1.94 -6.59 -10.24
C PHE A 87 -2.99 -7.67 -10.03
N LEU A 88 -4.26 -7.32 -10.02
CA LEU A 88 -5.38 -8.25 -9.81
C LEU A 88 -5.37 -9.42 -10.80
N THR A 89 -4.94 -9.16 -12.04
CA THR A 89 -4.81 -10.18 -13.08
C THR A 89 -3.56 -11.06 -12.94
N ARG A 90 -2.73 -10.85 -11.92
CA ARG A 90 -1.57 -11.72 -11.56
C ARG A 90 -1.94 -12.82 -10.58
N ILE A 91 -3.07 -12.70 -9.90
CA ILE A 91 -3.54 -13.69 -8.93
C ILE A 91 -3.84 -14.98 -9.68
N GLY A 92 -3.11 -16.04 -9.36
CA GLY A 92 -3.22 -17.34 -10.00
C GLY A 92 -3.98 -18.37 -9.18
N PHE A 93 -3.94 -19.61 -9.62
CA PHE A 93 -4.61 -20.72 -8.96
C PHE A 93 -4.03 -20.97 -7.55
N GLY A 94 -4.92 -21.24 -6.58
CA GLY A 94 -4.52 -21.50 -5.21
C GLY A 94 -3.94 -20.29 -4.45
N ALA A 95 -3.96 -19.11 -5.04
CA ALA A 95 -3.48 -17.90 -4.41
C ALA A 95 -4.58 -17.21 -3.57
N LYS A 96 -4.14 -16.54 -2.51
CA LYS A 96 -4.96 -15.60 -1.72
C LYS A 96 -4.29 -14.24 -1.75
N ALA A 97 -5.05 -13.19 -2.08
CA ALA A 97 -4.55 -11.83 -2.07
C ALA A 97 -5.24 -11.00 -0.98
N VAL A 98 -4.45 -10.19 -0.29
CA VAL A 98 -4.90 -9.16 0.64
C VAL A 98 -4.42 -7.82 0.08
N ILE A 99 -5.33 -6.88 -0.06
CA ILE A 99 -5.05 -5.55 -0.59
C ILE A 99 -5.40 -4.55 0.49
N THR A 100 -4.41 -3.79 0.94
CA THR A 100 -4.57 -2.81 2.02
C THR A 100 -4.28 -1.41 1.50
N GLY A 101 -4.92 -0.42 2.10
CA GLY A 101 -4.68 0.98 1.77
C GLY A 101 -5.56 1.93 2.55
N ASP A 102 -5.12 3.16 2.64
CA ASP A 102 -5.83 4.26 3.28
C ASP A 102 -6.21 5.32 2.24
N VAL A 103 -7.51 5.39 1.93
CA VAL A 103 -8.03 6.35 0.93
C VAL A 103 -7.91 7.81 1.34
N SER A 104 -7.57 8.10 2.60
CA SER A 104 -7.28 9.46 3.06
C SER A 104 -5.84 9.89 2.76
N GLN A 105 -4.94 8.94 2.42
CA GLN A 105 -3.52 9.15 2.18
C GLN A 105 -3.13 8.88 0.71
N ILE A 106 -3.86 9.49 -0.22
CA ILE A 106 -3.57 9.34 -1.66
C ILE A 106 -2.51 10.34 -2.07
N ASP A 107 -1.34 9.84 -2.49
CA ASP A 107 -0.19 10.63 -2.94
C ASP A 107 -0.01 10.62 -4.47
N LEU A 108 -1.05 10.25 -5.20
CA LEU A 108 -1.03 10.26 -6.67
C LEU A 108 -0.97 11.70 -7.21
N PRO A 109 -0.33 11.92 -8.37
CA PRO A 109 -0.34 13.21 -9.05
C PRO A 109 -1.76 13.75 -9.27
N LYS A 110 -1.90 15.08 -9.25
CA LYS A 110 -3.20 15.75 -9.48
C LYS A 110 -3.86 15.24 -10.78
N GLY A 111 -5.12 14.86 -10.69
CA GLY A 111 -5.91 14.38 -11.83
C GLY A 111 -5.83 12.86 -12.04
N GLN A 112 -5.03 12.12 -11.29
CA GLN A 112 -5.04 10.67 -11.31
C GLN A 112 -6.00 10.11 -10.25
N SER A 113 -6.77 9.09 -10.66
CA SER A 113 -7.69 8.37 -9.78
C SER A 113 -6.99 7.22 -9.07
N SER A 114 -7.37 6.96 -7.82
CA SER A 114 -6.88 5.80 -7.08
C SER A 114 -7.49 4.50 -7.61
N GLY A 115 -6.61 3.56 -7.97
CA GLY A 115 -7.00 2.21 -8.40
C GLY A 115 -7.70 1.42 -7.29
N LEU A 116 -7.38 1.67 -6.02
CA LEU A 116 -8.08 1.04 -4.89
C LEU A 116 -9.56 1.47 -4.83
N ILE A 117 -9.83 2.77 -4.93
CA ILE A 117 -11.20 3.31 -4.90
C ILE A 117 -11.99 2.76 -6.10
N GLU A 118 -11.38 2.75 -7.28
CA GLU A 118 -12.05 2.23 -8.48
C GLU A 118 -12.30 0.73 -8.37
N ALA A 119 -11.32 -0.05 -7.92
CA ALA A 119 -11.47 -1.49 -7.72
C ALA A 119 -12.58 -1.82 -6.72
N GLU A 120 -12.64 -1.11 -5.58
CA GLU A 120 -13.71 -1.29 -4.60
C GLU A 120 -15.09 -1.10 -5.25
N ARG A 121 -15.25 -0.06 -6.08
CA ARG A 121 -16.51 0.22 -6.77
C ARG A 121 -16.88 -0.86 -7.79
N ILE A 122 -15.91 -1.28 -8.62
CA ILE A 122 -16.13 -2.24 -9.72
C ILE A 122 -16.34 -3.65 -9.18
N LEU A 123 -15.56 -4.07 -8.18
CA LEU A 123 -15.52 -5.44 -7.69
C LEU A 123 -16.52 -5.74 -6.58
N LYS A 124 -17.33 -4.77 -6.18
CA LYS A 124 -18.28 -4.88 -5.05
C LYS A 124 -19.20 -6.11 -5.10
N ARG A 125 -19.51 -6.61 -6.30
CA ARG A 125 -20.43 -7.74 -6.52
C ARG A 125 -19.75 -8.99 -7.05
N VAL A 126 -18.42 -8.98 -7.14
CA VAL A 126 -17.67 -10.13 -7.66
C VAL A 126 -17.55 -11.17 -6.55
N GLN A 127 -18.02 -12.38 -6.82
CA GLN A 127 -17.91 -13.50 -5.87
C GLN A 127 -16.45 -13.84 -5.60
N GLY A 128 -16.15 -14.18 -4.35
CA GLY A 128 -14.79 -14.50 -3.90
C GLY A 128 -13.96 -13.29 -3.47
N ILE A 129 -14.53 -12.07 -3.53
CA ILE A 129 -13.92 -10.86 -3.03
C ILE A 129 -14.70 -10.36 -1.82
N ALA A 130 -13.98 -10.15 -0.70
CA ALA A 130 -14.52 -9.52 0.50
C ALA A 130 -13.95 -8.10 0.66
N HIS A 131 -14.79 -7.19 1.09
CA HIS A 131 -14.40 -5.82 1.40
C HIS A 131 -14.58 -5.57 2.90
N VAL A 132 -13.49 -5.15 3.55
CA VAL A 132 -13.47 -4.81 4.98
C VAL A 132 -13.03 -3.36 5.11
N ARG A 133 -13.78 -2.56 5.84
CA ARG A 133 -13.43 -1.19 6.16
C ARG A 133 -13.18 -1.05 7.65
N PHE A 134 -12.09 -0.42 7.99
CA PHE A 134 -11.76 -0.01 9.34
C PHE A 134 -12.27 1.41 9.59
N SER A 135 -12.73 1.65 10.80
CA SER A 135 -13.11 2.95 11.32
C SER A 135 -12.05 3.49 12.28
N SER A 136 -12.19 4.72 12.72
CA SER A 136 -11.30 5.29 13.74
C SER A 136 -11.28 4.48 15.06
N ALA A 137 -12.36 3.76 15.37
CA ALA A 137 -12.43 2.89 16.54
C ALA A 137 -11.55 1.63 16.42
N ASP A 138 -11.20 1.21 15.21
CA ASP A 138 -10.38 0.05 14.94
C ASP A 138 -8.88 0.38 14.93
N VAL A 139 -8.55 1.67 14.96
CA VAL A 139 -7.15 2.13 14.86
C VAL A 139 -6.47 2.06 16.22
N VAL A 140 -5.50 1.16 16.35
CA VAL A 140 -4.64 1.08 17.52
C VAL A 140 -3.43 1.99 17.30
N ARG A 141 -3.32 3.05 18.09
CA ARG A 141 -2.21 4.00 18.06
C ARG A 141 -1.69 4.27 19.45
N HIS A 142 -0.41 4.64 19.54
CA HIS A 142 0.14 5.14 20.79
C HIS A 142 -0.70 6.36 21.26
N PRO A 143 -1.09 6.48 22.56
CA PRO A 143 -1.97 7.54 23.05
C PRO A 143 -1.54 8.97 22.71
N LEU A 144 -0.22 9.20 22.63
CA LEU A 144 0.32 10.50 22.22
C LEU A 144 0.04 10.78 20.73
N ILE A 145 0.21 9.78 19.88
CA ILE A 145 -0.05 9.93 18.42
C ILE A 145 -1.53 10.21 18.16
N ALA A 146 -2.42 9.53 18.85
CA ALA A 146 -3.85 9.82 18.76
C ALA A 146 -4.13 11.31 19.05
N ARG A 147 -3.62 11.84 20.18
CA ARG A 147 -3.77 13.26 20.55
C ARG A 147 -3.15 14.24 19.54
N ILE A 148 -2.04 13.87 18.93
CA ILE A 148 -1.41 14.69 17.87
C ILE A 148 -2.33 14.76 16.66
N VAL A 149 -2.84 13.62 16.19
CA VAL A 149 -3.76 13.57 15.03
C VAL A 149 -5.01 14.40 15.31
N ASP A 150 -5.66 14.21 16.45
CA ASP A 150 -6.84 14.98 16.85
C ASP A 150 -6.59 16.51 16.85
N ALA A 151 -5.41 16.93 17.29
CA ALA A 151 -5.02 18.35 17.28
C ALA A 151 -4.87 18.91 15.87
N TYR A 152 -4.26 18.17 14.94
CA TYR A 152 -4.13 18.56 13.54
C TYR A 152 -5.48 18.60 12.83
N ASP A 153 -6.36 17.63 13.06
CA ASP A 153 -7.70 17.56 12.48
C ASP A 153 -8.58 18.73 12.96
N ALA A 154 -8.49 19.08 14.23
CA ALA A 154 -9.18 20.25 14.80
C ALA A 154 -8.70 21.55 14.15
N ALA A 155 -7.38 21.73 13.99
CA ALA A 155 -6.80 22.92 13.35
C ALA A 155 -7.18 23.02 11.86
N GLY A 156 -7.14 21.91 11.11
CA GLY A 156 -7.57 21.85 9.71
C GLY A 156 -9.05 22.18 9.51
N SER A 157 -9.89 21.72 10.41
CA SER A 157 -11.34 22.00 10.39
C SER A 157 -11.66 23.47 10.71
N ALA A 158 -10.88 24.11 11.58
CA ALA A 158 -11.00 25.53 11.89
C ALA A 158 -10.59 26.42 10.71
N ALA A 159 -9.51 26.08 10.02
CA ALA A 159 -9.01 26.79 8.84
C ALA A 159 -10.02 26.77 7.67
N ARG A 160 -10.67 25.62 7.41
CA ARG A 160 -11.70 25.49 6.36
C ARG A 160 -12.93 26.35 6.67
N ARG A 161 -13.40 26.38 7.93
CA ARG A 161 -14.53 27.21 8.34
C ARG A 161 -14.24 28.72 8.30
N GLY A 162 -12.98 29.12 8.38
CA GLY A 162 -12.55 30.53 8.22
C GLY A 162 -12.56 30.99 6.77
N GLN A 163 -12.29 30.10 5.81
CA GLN A 163 -12.31 30.39 4.37
C GLN A 163 -13.72 30.49 3.78
N ASP A 164 -14.68 29.74 4.32
CA ASP A 164 -16.09 29.80 3.87
C ASP A 164 -16.85 31.03 4.40
N ARG A 165 -16.24 31.85 5.22
CA ARG A 165 -16.83 33.07 5.81
C ARG A 165 -16.20 34.39 5.29
N ALA A 166 -15.24 34.32 4.41
CA ALA A 166 -14.58 35.45 3.78
C ALA A 166 -14.98 35.56 2.31
#